data_4c14ac9efa6df248b154bcb097ce090b
#
_entry.id   4c14ac9efa6df248b154bcb097ce090b
#
_cell.length_a   1.000
_cell.length_b   1.000
_cell.length_c   1.000
_cell.angle_alpha   90.00
_cell.angle_beta   90.00
_cell.angle_gamma   90.00
#
_symmetry.space_group_name_H-M   'P 1'
#
loop_
_entity.id
_entity.type
_entity.pdbx_description
1 polymer ?
#
loop_
_entity_poly.entity_id
_entity_poly.type
_entity_poly.pdbx_seq_one_letter_code
_entity_poly.pdbx_strand_id
1 'polypeptide(L)'
;MKKYISYTMIALLATAAISSAATNEDMMQEKEKAAWQAFKDKKPDDFKKVVSPNVVAVYAEGMSDMQKELADMQKWDMKSFSISDYKVTSAGSDTCITTYKVAVEGTYDGKDQTGTYNAASVWKKNKGGWQAIFHTNMKQESAATPAG
;
A
#
# COMPACT_ATOMS: atom_id res chain seq x y z
N MET A 1 3.74 -6.67 -67.61
CA MET A 1 3.38 -7.37 -66.36
C MET A 1 4.14 -6.74 -65.19
N LYS A 2 3.47 -5.91 -64.42
CA LYS A 2 4.09 -5.24 -63.24
C LYS A 2 3.68 -6.01 -61.98
N LYS A 3 4.67 -6.59 -61.29
CA LYS A 3 4.48 -7.27 -59.99
C LYS A 3 4.52 -6.22 -58.91
N TYR A 4 3.41 -6.01 -58.22
CA TYR A 4 3.35 -5.25 -56.96
C TYR A 4 3.59 -6.22 -55.82
N ILE A 5 4.69 -6.03 -55.10
CA ILE A 5 4.97 -6.72 -53.84
C ILE A 5 4.46 -5.81 -52.73
N SER A 6 3.39 -6.26 -52.09
CA SER A 6 2.86 -5.63 -50.84
C SER A 6 3.78 -5.91 -49.69
N TYR A 7 4.34 -4.85 -49.09
CA TYR A 7 4.90 -4.90 -47.75
C TYR A 7 3.85 -4.39 -46.74
N THR A 8 3.19 -5.33 -46.08
CA THR A 8 2.35 -5.00 -44.96
C THR A 8 2.65 -6.01 -43.84
N MET A 9 2.81 -5.50 -42.65
CA MET A 9 2.97 -6.16 -41.35
C MET A 9 4.37 -6.16 -40.82
N ILE A 10 4.58 -5.24 -39.87
CA ILE A 10 5.22 -5.46 -38.53
C ILE A 10 5.04 -4.13 -37.81
N ALA A 11 4.00 -4.01 -37.00
CA ALA A 11 3.87 -3.02 -35.94
C ALA A 11 2.73 -3.41 -35.01
N LEU A 12 2.90 -4.47 -34.23
CA LEU A 12 1.96 -4.76 -33.10
C LEU A 12 2.57 -5.72 -32.11
N LEU A 13 3.52 -5.26 -31.28
CA LEU A 13 4.00 -6.09 -30.16
C LEU A 13 4.64 -5.27 -29.01
N ALA A 14 4.35 -3.97 -28.88
CA ALA A 14 4.94 -3.16 -27.80
C ALA A 14 3.96 -2.66 -26.73
N THR A 15 2.65 -2.93 -26.85
CA THR A 15 1.65 -2.31 -25.95
C THR A 15 1.18 -3.18 -24.78
N ALA A 16 1.46 -4.48 -24.78
CA ALA A 16 0.94 -5.39 -23.74
C ALA A 16 1.70 -5.34 -22.40
N ALA A 17 2.98 -4.96 -22.41
CA ALA A 17 3.80 -4.97 -21.20
C ALA A 17 3.53 -3.76 -20.28
N ILE A 18 3.19 -2.60 -20.85
CA ILE A 18 2.90 -1.38 -20.10
C ILE A 18 1.54 -1.48 -19.38
N SER A 19 0.56 -2.09 -20.03
CA SER A 19 -0.78 -2.30 -19.46
C SER A 19 -0.77 -3.27 -18.26
N SER A 20 0.11 -4.29 -18.26
CA SER A 20 0.19 -5.26 -17.18
C SER A 20 0.87 -4.71 -15.91
N ALA A 21 1.86 -3.84 -16.06
CA ALA A 21 2.54 -3.22 -14.92
C ALA A 21 1.65 -2.18 -14.23
N ALA A 22 0.97 -1.33 -15.00
CA ALA A 22 0.03 -0.35 -14.49
C ALA A 22 -1.14 -1.01 -13.74
N THR A 23 -1.73 -2.08 -14.30
CA THR A 23 -2.81 -2.83 -13.63
C THR A 23 -2.38 -3.51 -12.34
N ASN A 24 -1.12 -3.97 -12.22
CA ASN A 24 -0.62 -4.55 -10.97
C ASN A 24 -0.41 -3.48 -9.89
N GLU A 25 0.10 -2.32 -10.25
CA GLU A 25 0.29 -1.20 -9.31
C GLU A 25 -1.06 -0.68 -8.80
N ASP A 26 -2.02 -0.45 -9.70
CA ASP A 26 -3.38 -0.02 -9.33
C ASP A 26 -4.06 -1.04 -8.42
N MET A 27 -3.96 -2.34 -8.74
CA MET A 27 -4.52 -3.40 -7.92
C MET A 27 -3.91 -3.43 -6.51
N MET A 28 -2.59 -3.27 -6.40
CA MET A 28 -1.93 -3.27 -5.09
C MET A 28 -2.26 -2.01 -4.30
N GLN A 29 -2.36 -0.86 -4.97
CA GLN A 29 -2.77 0.39 -4.33
C GLN A 29 -4.19 0.31 -3.77
N GLU A 30 -5.12 -0.32 -4.50
CA GLU A 30 -6.49 -0.52 -4.00
C GLU A 30 -6.53 -1.46 -2.78
N LYS A 31 -5.67 -2.47 -2.72
CA LYS A 31 -5.55 -3.32 -1.51
C LYS A 31 -4.96 -2.56 -0.33
N GLU A 32 -3.97 -1.71 -0.57
CA GLU A 32 -3.41 -0.84 0.46
C GLU A 32 -4.48 0.11 1.01
N LYS A 33 -5.23 0.78 0.13
CA LYS A 33 -6.37 1.63 0.50
C LYS A 33 -7.43 0.85 1.29
N ALA A 34 -7.72 -0.39 0.90
CA ALA A 34 -8.69 -1.23 1.59
C ALA A 34 -8.25 -1.54 3.03
N ALA A 35 -6.94 -1.80 3.27
CA ALA A 35 -6.42 -2.00 4.61
C ALA A 35 -6.55 -0.73 5.46
N TRP A 36 -6.14 0.43 4.93
CA TRP A 36 -6.28 1.72 5.61
C TRP A 36 -7.74 2.09 5.88
N GLN A 37 -8.63 1.83 4.93
CA GLN A 37 -10.06 2.11 5.09
C GLN A 37 -10.69 1.22 6.15
N ALA A 38 -10.38 -0.08 6.16
CA ALA A 38 -10.88 -1.01 7.16
C ALA A 38 -10.38 -0.63 8.57
N PHE A 39 -9.12 -0.19 8.68
CA PHE A 39 -8.56 0.30 9.93
C PHE A 39 -9.26 1.58 10.41
N LYS A 40 -9.42 2.57 9.52
CA LYS A 40 -10.12 3.83 9.79
C LYS A 40 -11.56 3.59 10.24
N ASP A 41 -12.28 2.70 9.57
CA ASP A 41 -13.69 2.43 9.83
C ASP A 41 -13.91 1.45 10.99
N LYS A 42 -12.82 0.99 11.64
CA LYS A 42 -12.84 0.01 12.73
C LYS A 42 -13.55 -1.29 12.37
N LYS A 43 -13.24 -1.81 11.16
CA LYS A 43 -13.83 -3.03 10.60
C LYS A 43 -12.81 -4.19 10.64
N PRO A 44 -12.71 -4.93 11.74
CA PRO A 44 -11.70 -5.98 11.90
C PRO A 44 -11.84 -7.10 10.87
N ASP A 45 -13.05 -7.45 10.46
CA ASP A 45 -13.26 -8.53 9.48
C ASP A 45 -12.82 -8.13 8.07
N ASP A 46 -13.02 -6.87 7.68
CA ASP A 46 -12.53 -6.35 6.40
C ASP A 46 -10.99 -6.22 6.41
N PHE A 47 -10.42 -5.79 7.54
CA PHE A 47 -8.97 -5.72 7.73
C PHE A 47 -8.30 -7.10 7.56
N LYS A 48 -8.84 -8.15 8.18
CA LYS A 48 -8.36 -9.53 8.09
C LYS A 48 -8.46 -10.13 6.68
N LYS A 49 -9.29 -9.59 5.79
CA LYS A 49 -9.35 -10.05 4.38
C LYS A 49 -8.09 -9.66 3.61
N VAL A 50 -7.50 -8.51 3.93
CA VAL A 50 -6.36 -7.93 3.20
C VAL A 50 -5.05 -7.98 3.99
N VAL A 51 -5.10 -8.19 5.30
CA VAL A 51 -3.93 -8.34 6.17
C VAL A 51 -3.86 -9.77 6.70
N SER A 52 -2.67 -10.37 6.60
CA SER A 52 -2.42 -11.75 7.04
C SER A 52 -2.61 -11.89 8.55
N PRO A 53 -3.15 -13.03 9.04
CA PRO A 53 -3.19 -13.32 10.48
C PRO A 53 -1.80 -13.39 11.12
N ASN A 54 -0.75 -13.62 10.31
CA ASN A 54 0.65 -13.66 10.76
C ASN A 54 1.41 -12.37 10.40
N VAL A 55 0.70 -11.25 10.25
CA VAL A 55 1.34 -9.97 9.96
C VAL A 55 2.30 -9.56 11.08
N VAL A 56 3.41 -8.97 10.68
CA VAL A 56 4.30 -8.23 11.57
C VAL A 56 4.29 -6.77 11.14
N ALA A 57 4.04 -5.87 12.06
CA ALA A 57 4.20 -4.45 11.80
C ALA A 57 5.27 -3.86 12.73
N VAL A 58 5.97 -2.83 12.25
CA VAL A 58 7.03 -2.16 13.00
C VAL A 58 6.79 -0.66 12.96
N TYR A 59 6.68 -0.07 14.13
CA TYR A 59 6.45 1.35 14.33
C TYR A 59 7.52 1.95 15.25
N ALA A 60 7.53 3.25 15.41
CA ALA A 60 8.45 3.91 16.35
C ALA A 60 8.27 3.42 17.80
N GLU A 61 7.03 3.04 18.15
CA GLU A 61 6.66 2.54 19.48
C GLU A 61 6.98 1.06 19.69
N GLY A 62 7.32 0.32 18.65
CA GLY A 62 7.68 -1.09 18.70
C GLY A 62 7.01 -1.97 17.65
N MET A 63 7.04 -3.27 17.90
CA MET A 63 6.47 -4.29 17.02
C MET A 63 5.02 -4.57 17.35
N SER A 64 4.26 -4.94 16.33
CA SER A 64 2.83 -5.26 16.42
C SER A 64 2.53 -6.53 15.63
N ASP A 65 1.61 -7.32 16.13
CA ASP A 65 0.99 -8.46 15.46
C ASP A 65 -0.50 -8.15 15.18
N MET A 66 -1.21 -9.08 14.56
CA MET A 66 -2.64 -8.92 14.26
C MET A 66 -3.47 -8.58 15.50
N GLN A 67 -3.19 -9.19 16.66
CA GLN A 67 -3.96 -8.93 17.87
C GLN A 67 -3.77 -7.49 18.34
N LYS A 68 -2.52 -7.02 18.32
CA LYS A 68 -2.19 -5.64 18.70
C LYS A 68 -2.74 -4.64 17.68
N GLU A 69 -2.65 -4.93 16.38
CA GLU A 69 -3.25 -4.08 15.32
C GLU A 69 -4.74 -3.86 15.55
N LEU A 70 -5.48 -4.92 15.87
CA LEU A 70 -6.91 -4.83 16.13
C LEU A 70 -7.23 -4.07 17.44
N ALA A 71 -6.39 -4.21 18.45
CA ALA A 71 -6.53 -3.44 19.70
C ALA A 71 -6.24 -1.95 19.48
N ASP A 72 -5.19 -1.63 18.70
CA ASP A 72 -4.81 -0.26 18.38
C ASP A 72 -5.84 0.41 17.45
N MET A 73 -6.44 -0.34 16.53
CA MET A 73 -7.56 0.12 15.70
C MET A 73 -8.69 0.75 16.53
N GLN A 74 -8.99 0.20 17.70
CA GLN A 74 -10.05 0.74 18.57
C GLN A 74 -9.67 2.07 19.24
N LYS A 75 -8.36 2.33 19.43
CA LYS A 75 -7.85 3.55 20.04
C LYS A 75 -7.66 4.69 19.05
N TRP A 76 -7.59 4.38 17.74
CA TRP A 76 -7.53 5.38 16.70
C TRP A 76 -8.88 6.05 16.48
N ASP A 77 -8.86 7.37 16.32
CA ASP A 77 -9.95 8.17 15.75
C ASP A 77 -9.41 8.85 14.48
N MET A 78 -9.33 8.06 13.41
CA MET A 78 -8.83 8.52 12.11
C MET A 78 -9.96 9.16 11.32
N LYS A 79 -9.86 10.45 11.05
CA LYS A 79 -10.86 11.21 10.27
C LYS A 79 -10.68 11.03 8.79
N SER A 80 -9.45 11.10 8.33
CA SER A 80 -9.12 10.95 6.92
C SER A 80 -7.73 10.36 6.73
N PHE A 81 -7.50 9.75 5.56
CA PHE A 81 -6.18 9.41 5.06
C PHE A 81 -6.10 9.62 3.55
N SER A 82 -4.90 9.85 3.03
CA SER A 82 -4.64 9.89 1.59
C SER A 82 -3.27 9.28 1.29
N ILE A 83 -3.21 8.45 0.23
CA ILE A 83 -1.98 7.78 -0.22
C ILE A 83 -1.44 8.52 -1.43
N SER A 84 -0.13 8.78 -1.43
CA SER A 84 0.60 9.39 -2.55
C SER A 84 1.96 8.72 -2.75
N ASP A 85 2.62 9.01 -3.87
CA ASP A 85 3.95 8.48 -4.23
C ASP A 85 4.01 6.94 -4.17
N TYR A 86 2.90 6.27 -4.53
CA TYR A 86 2.78 4.82 -4.45
C TYR A 86 3.67 4.14 -5.50
N LYS A 87 4.42 3.13 -5.07
CA LYS A 87 5.30 2.34 -5.94
C LYS A 87 5.24 0.87 -5.54
N VAL A 88 5.29 0.01 -6.55
CA VAL A 88 5.36 -1.44 -6.38
C VAL A 88 6.70 -1.95 -6.91
N THR A 89 7.42 -2.70 -6.08
CA THR A 89 8.61 -3.45 -6.47
C THR A 89 8.31 -4.93 -6.34
N SER A 90 8.38 -5.67 -7.45
CA SER A 90 8.18 -7.12 -7.45
C SER A 90 9.41 -7.81 -6.84
N ALA A 91 9.16 -8.78 -5.96
CA ALA A 91 10.19 -9.65 -5.37
C ALA A 91 9.90 -11.13 -5.70
N GLY A 92 9.43 -11.38 -6.91
CA GLY A 92 9.00 -12.68 -7.42
C GLY A 92 7.55 -12.68 -7.90
N SER A 93 7.02 -13.85 -8.27
CA SER A 93 5.67 -13.99 -8.83
C SER A 93 4.55 -13.86 -7.78
N ASP A 94 4.88 -14.03 -6.51
CA ASP A 94 3.92 -14.11 -5.41
C ASP A 94 4.23 -13.15 -4.25
N THR A 95 5.20 -12.26 -4.43
CA THR A 95 5.64 -11.32 -3.41
C THR A 95 5.89 -9.97 -4.04
N CYS A 96 5.44 -8.89 -3.41
CA CYS A 96 5.82 -7.54 -3.78
C CYS A 96 6.01 -6.66 -2.54
N ILE A 97 6.84 -5.64 -2.72
CA ILE A 97 7.08 -4.58 -1.75
C ILE A 97 6.38 -3.34 -2.28
N THR A 98 5.61 -2.68 -1.44
CA THR A 98 5.00 -1.39 -1.75
C THR A 98 5.60 -0.32 -0.86
N THR A 99 5.84 0.86 -1.43
CA THR A 99 6.29 2.03 -0.70
C THR A 99 5.44 3.23 -1.08
N TYR A 100 5.11 4.08 -0.12
CA TYR A 100 4.23 5.21 -0.34
C TYR A 100 4.34 6.24 0.78
N LYS A 101 3.73 7.38 0.57
CA LYS A 101 3.41 8.32 1.64
C LYS A 101 1.94 8.21 1.99
N VAL A 102 1.61 8.34 3.25
CA VAL A 102 0.24 8.45 3.72
C VAL A 102 0.10 9.68 4.60
N ALA A 103 -0.79 10.57 4.22
CA ALA A 103 -1.20 11.69 5.06
C ALA A 103 -2.41 11.23 5.89
N VAL A 104 -2.34 11.42 7.19
CA VAL A 104 -3.36 11.02 8.15
C VAL A 104 -3.84 12.24 8.92
N GLU A 105 -5.13 12.34 9.14
CA GLU A 105 -5.74 13.27 10.09
C GLU A 105 -6.47 12.45 11.17
N GLY A 106 -6.11 12.66 12.43
CA GLY A 106 -6.74 11.91 13.52
C GLY A 106 -5.95 11.88 14.80
N THR A 107 -6.47 11.14 15.77
CA THR A 107 -5.85 10.95 17.08
C THR A 107 -5.68 9.47 17.41
N TYR A 108 -4.68 9.16 18.23
CA TYR A 108 -4.50 7.85 18.85
C TYR A 108 -4.53 8.03 20.37
N ASP A 109 -5.47 7.37 21.02
CA ASP A 109 -5.69 7.49 22.48
C ASP A 109 -5.79 8.97 22.91
N GLY A 110 -6.53 9.77 22.12
CA GLY A 110 -6.74 11.20 22.33
C GLY A 110 -5.57 12.12 21.97
N LYS A 111 -4.41 11.59 21.56
CA LYS A 111 -3.24 12.37 21.16
C LYS A 111 -3.22 12.59 19.66
N ASP A 112 -2.98 13.82 19.23
CA ASP A 112 -2.88 14.18 17.81
C ASP A 112 -1.77 13.40 17.09
N GLN A 113 -2.17 12.69 16.03
CA GLN A 113 -1.29 11.94 15.13
C GLN A 113 -1.35 12.46 13.70
N THR A 114 -1.97 13.61 13.50
CA THR A 114 -2.05 14.25 12.19
C THR A 114 -0.66 14.48 11.61
N GLY A 115 -0.47 14.10 10.36
CA GLY A 115 0.82 14.27 9.66
C GLY A 115 0.98 13.35 8.46
N THR A 116 2.14 13.46 7.83
CA THR A 116 2.54 12.58 6.72
C THR A 116 3.52 11.53 7.23
N TYR A 117 3.33 10.31 6.77
CA TYR A 117 4.15 9.16 7.14
C TYR A 117 4.75 8.54 5.89
N ASN A 118 6.03 8.12 5.97
CA ASN A 118 6.63 7.21 5.01
C ASN A 118 6.21 5.80 5.39
N ALA A 119 5.66 5.05 4.44
CA ALA A 119 5.13 3.74 4.69
C ALA A 119 5.64 2.70 3.69
N ALA A 120 5.71 1.45 4.13
CA ALA A 120 6.02 0.31 3.29
C ALA A 120 5.23 -0.92 3.76
N SER A 121 4.85 -1.76 2.80
CA SER A 121 4.24 -3.06 3.07
C SER A 121 4.89 -4.15 2.21
N VAL A 122 4.93 -5.36 2.75
CA VAL A 122 5.24 -6.57 1.97
C VAL A 122 3.95 -7.36 1.81
N TRP A 123 3.61 -7.64 0.56
CA TRP A 123 2.43 -8.39 0.18
C TRP A 123 2.81 -9.77 -0.34
N LYS A 124 2.11 -10.78 0.11
CA LYS A 124 2.28 -12.17 -0.32
C LYS A 124 0.99 -12.67 -0.95
N LYS A 125 1.11 -13.30 -2.12
CA LYS A 125 -0.01 -13.98 -2.79
C LYS A 125 -0.14 -15.39 -2.25
N ASN A 126 -1.35 -15.77 -1.84
CA ASN A 126 -1.72 -17.11 -1.42
C ASN A 126 -2.96 -17.57 -2.18
N LYS A 127 -3.55 -18.71 -1.80
CA LYS A 127 -4.76 -19.25 -2.43
C LYS A 127 -5.98 -18.32 -2.30
N GLY A 128 -6.01 -17.47 -1.27
CA GLY A 128 -7.08 -16.49 -1.02
C GLY A 128 -6.84 -15.11 -1.65
N GLY A 129 -5.71 -14.92 -2.34
CA GLY A 129 -5.31 -13.66 -2.94
C GLY A 129 -4.12 -13.00 -2.25
N TRP A 130 -3.94 -11.72 -2.47
CA TRP A 130 -2.85 -10.95 -1.88
C TRP A 130 -3.20 -10.49 -0.46
N GLN A 131 -2.30 -10.73 0.50
CA GLN A 131 -2.39 -10.24 1.87
C GLN A 131 -1.09 -9.58 2.31
N ALA A 132 -1.18 -8.48 3.06
CA ALA A 132 -0.03 -7.85 3.69
C ALA A 132 0.50 -8.76 4.80
N ILE A 133 1.79 -9.11 4.73
CA ILE A 133 2.50 -9.91 5.74
C ILE A 133 3.43 -9.07 6.60
N PHE A 134 3.76 -7.86 6.13
CA PHE A 134 4.56 -6.90 6.86
C PHE A 134 4.05 -5.48 6.57
N HIS A 135 4.09 -4.62 7.57
CA HIS A 135 3.80 -3.19 7.43
C HIS A 135 4.70 -2.35 8.32
N THR A 136 5.03 -1.16 7.86
CA THR A 136 5.66 -0.11 8.66
C THR A 136 5.20 1.26 8.20
N ASN A 137 5.12 2.19 9.13
CA ASN A 137 5.03 3.60 8.81
C ASN A 137 5.80 4.42 9.86
N MET A 138 6.40 5.50 9.41
CA MET A 138 7.16 6.43 10.25
C MET A 138 6.74 7.86 9.91
N LYS A 139 6.34 8.61 10.94
CA LYS A 139 5.97 10.03 10.79
C LYS A 139 7.17 10.81 10.25
N GLN A 140 6.92 11.63 9.24
CA GLN A 140 7.93 12.56 8.75
C GLN A 140 8.12 13.66 9.81
N GLU A 141 9.37 13.95 10.12
CA GLU A 141 9.68 15.12 10.92
C GLU A 141 9.32 16.37 10.11
N SER A 142 8.63 17.32 10.74
CA SER A 142 8.45 18.65 10.17
C SER A 142 9.83 19.25 9.99
N ALA A 143 10.15 19.75 8.79
CA ALA A 143 11.39 20.49 8.58
C ALA A 143 11.48 21.56 9.67
N ALA A 144 12.52 21.49 10.51
CA ALA A 144 12.76 22.50 11.52
C ALA A 144 12.86 23.86 10.78
N THR A 145 11.99 24.79 11.13
CA THR A 145 12.13 26.16 10.64
C THR A 145 13.49 26.65 11.14
N PRO A 146 14.42 27.08 10.25
CA PRO A 146 15.67 27.63 10.71
C PRO A 146 15.38 28.76 11.68
N ALA A 147 15.95 28.70 12.87
CA ALA A 147 15.88 29.81 13.82
C ALA A 147 16.55 31.00 13.15
N GLY A 148 15.75 32.05 12.84
CA GLY A 148 16.22 33.32 12.30
C GLY A 148 16.94 34.13 13.35
#